data_d2d407a2dd86ad733e2426e698f7a548
#
_entry.id   d2d407a2dd86ad733e2426e698f7a548
#
_cell.length_a   1.000
_cell.length_b   1.000
_cell.length_c   1.000
_cell.angle_alpha   90.00
_cell.angle_beta   90.00
_cell.angle_gamma   90.00
#
_symmetry.space_group_name_H-M   'P 1'
#
loop_
_entity.id
_entity.type
_entity.pdbx_description
1 polymer ?
#
loop_
_entity_poly.entity_id
_entity_poly.type
_entity_poly.pdbx_seq_one_letter_code
_entity_poly.pdbx_strand_id
1 'polypeptide(L)'
;MKQLITIVGPNGVGKTTTAKSMIVQTMKIAYVDADWCRVMNPFLLTEKTKETVINNIYCLLRNYLICDEIDIVVFPYAWHGDRKAMYDTVIERLKSDGVEFEENIYILKCAKEENIRRAHADGREESRIKRGMEMTFSFYDKYEYRFIETTNMTPEQVAEEILYEVKSSLEDANEK
;
A
#
# COMPACT_ATOMS: atom_id res chain seq x y z
N MET A 1 11.72 -10.85 -12.33
CA MET A 1 11.87 -10.51 -10.89
C MET A 1 10.50 -10.27 -10.29
N LYS A 2 10.25 -10.66 -9.03
CA LYS A 2 8.95 -10.42 -8.35
C LYS A 2 8.71 -8.93 -8.15
N GLN A 3 7.45 -8.49 -8.18
CA GLN A 3 7.08 -7.08 -8.02
C GLN A 3 6.37 -6.87 -6.69
N LEU A 4 6.86 -5.96 -5.86
CA LEU A 4 6.15 -5.46 -4.68
C LEU A 4 5.57 -4.09 -4.98
N ILE A 5 4.27 -4.00 -5.14
CA ILE A 5 3.55 -2.75 -5.36
C ILE A 5 3.03 -2.23 -4.03
N THR A 6 3.65 -1.18 -3.51
CA THR A 6 3.21 -0.51 -2.29
C THR A 6 2.38 0.73 -2.63
N ILE A 7 1.11 0.71 -2.22
CA ILE A 7 0.18 1.83 -2.45
C ILE A 7 0.02 2.61 -1.15
N VAL A 8 0.48 3.86 -1.13
CA VAL A 8 0.38 4.76 0.02
C VAL A 8 -0.42 6.01 -0.30
N GLY A 9 -0.71 6.82 0.70
CA GLY A 9 -1.47 8.07 0.52
C GLY A 9 -2.36 8.37 1.73
N PRO A 10 -3.06 9.52 1.72
CA PRO A 10 -3.93 9.97 2.80
C PRO A 10 -5.02 8.96 3.16
N ASN A 11 -5.57 9.11 4.36
CA ASN A 11 -6.74 8.32 4.74
C ASN A 11 -7.93 8.68 3.85
N GLY A 12 -8.63 7.67 3.32
CA GLY A 12 -9.80 7.88 2.45
C GLY A 12 -9.49 8.05 0.96
N VAL A 13 -8.21 8.11 0.55
CA VAL A 13 -7.83 8.31 -0.87
C VAL A 13 -8.14 7.13 -1.79
N GLY A 14 -8.42 5.93 -1.25
CA GLY A 14 -8.81 4.75 -2.04
C GLY A 14 -7.76 3.64 -2.14
N LYS A 15 -6.68 3.65 -1.36
CA LYS A 15 -5.60 2.65 -1.41
C LYS A 15 -6.09 1.19 -1.43
N THR A 16 -6.91 0.83 -0.45
CA THR A 16 -7.44 -0.54 -0.30
C THR A 16 -8.36 -0.92 -1.45
N THR A 17 -9.18 0.02 -1.92
CA THR A 17 -10.10 -0.21 -3.03
C THR A 17 -9.34 -0.41 -4.34
N THR A 18 -8.34 0.43 -4.63
CA THR A 18 -7.43 0.26 -5.77
C THR A 18 -6.71 -1.09 -5.73
N ALA A 19 -6.12 -1.45 -4.58
CA ALA A 19 -5.44 -2.73 -4.43
C ALA A 19 -6.37 -3.93 -4.67
N LYS A 20 -7.62 -3.87 -4.23
CA LYS A 20 -8.63 -4.91 -4.50
C LYS A 20 -9.02 -4.95 -5.98
N SER A 21 -9.11 -3.82 -6.65
CA SER A 21 -9.37 -3.76 -8.09
C SER A 21 -8.23 -4.40 -8.90
N MET A 22 -6.97 -4.30 -8.44
CA MET A 22 -5.83 -4.95 -9.09
C MET A 22 -5.94 -6.48 -9.09
N ILE A 23 -6.44 -7.09 -8.00
CA ILE A 23 -6.57 -8.54 -7.88
C ILE A 23 -7.51 -9.12 -8.92
N VAL A 24 -8.55 -8.39 -9.29
CA VAL A 24 -9.54 -8.86 -10.28
C VAL A 24 -9.12 -8.59 -11.72
N GLN A 25 -8.12 -7.73 -11.94
CA GLN A 25 -7.66 -7.32 -13.27
C GLN A 25 -6.44 -8.10 -13.77
N THR A 26 -5.73 -8.79 -12.90
CA THR A 26 -4.52 -9.52 -13.29
C THR A 26 -4.42 -10.85 -12.58
N MET A 27 -3.67 -11.78 -13.20
CA MET A 27 -3.39 -13.09 -12.62
C MET A 27 -2.07 -13.10 -11.86
N LYS A 28 -1.86 -14.12 -11.03
CA LYS A 28 -0.61 -14.32 -10.24
C LYS A 28 -0.28 -13.13 -9.33
N ILE A 29 -1.31 -12.52 -8.77
CA ILE A 29 -1.20 -11.42 -7.83
C ILE A 29 -1.66 -11.86 -6.44
N ALA A 30 -0.93 -11.44 -5.41
CA ALA A 30 -1.32 -11.56 -4.01
C ALA A 30 -1.59 -10.19 -3.39
N TYR A 31 -2.49 -10.17 -2.42
CA TYR A 31 -2.87 -8.97 -1.68
C TYR A 31 -2.54 -9.16 -0.19
N VAL A 32 -1.83 -8.21 0.38
CA VAL A 32 -1.53 -8.16 1.81
C VAL A 32 -2.20 -6.94 2.43
N ASP A 33 -3.14 -7.17 3.34
CA ASP A 33 -3.80 -6.10 4.10
C ASP A 33 -3.11 -5.90 5.45
N ALA A 34 -2.44 -4.77 5.62
CA ALA A 34 -1.77 -4.42 6.86
C ALA A 34 -2.73 -4.26 8.05
N ASP A 35 -3.99 -3.94 7.80
CA ASP A 35 -4.97 -3.82 8.87
C ASP A 35 -5.26 -5.18 9.51
N TRP A 36 -5.27 -6.27 8.74
CA TRP A 36 -5.39 -7.63 9.27
C TRP A 36 -4.16 -8.08 10.07
N CYS A 37 -2.98 -7.57 9.76
CA CYS A 37 -1.75 -7.89 10.49
C CYS A 37 -1.73 -7.37 11.93
N ARG A 38 -2.64 -6.48 12.28
CA ARG A 38 -2.74 -5.82 13.60
C ARG A 38 -4.08 -6.01 14.31
N VAL A 39 -4.94 -6.91 13.84
CA VAL A 39 -6.21 -7.19 14.50
C VAL A 39 -5.96 -7.98 15.77
N MET A 40 -6.07 -7.31 16.91
CA MET A 40 -5.95 -7.90 18.25
C MET A 40 -6.78 -7.12 19.27
N ASN A 41 -7.25 -7.77 20.33
CA ASN A 41 -8.03 -7.15 21.39
C ASN A 41 -7.45 -7.47 22.78
N PRO A 42 -7.05 -6.46 23.58
CA PRO A 42 -7.00 -5.05 23.22
C PRO A 42 -5.84 -4.74 22.26
N PHE A 43 -6.06 -3.82 21.32
CA PHE A 43 -4.96 -3.29 20.52
C PHE A 43 -4.27 -2.17 21.29
N LEU A 44 -3.10 -2.47 21.82
CA LEU A 44 -2.23 -1.49 22.49
C LEU A 44 -0.93 -1.38 21.68
N LEU A 45 -0.60 -0.19 21.22
CA LEU A 45 0.63 0.04 20.46
C LEU A 45 1.83 0.15 21.40
N THR A 46 2.30 -1.00 21.88
CA THR A 46 3.55 -1.15 22.65
C THR A 46 4.67 -1.59 21.72
N GLU A 47 5.95 -1.52 22.17
CA GLU A 47 7.07 -2.02 21.37
C GLU A 47 6.89 -3.51 21.00
N LYS A 48 6.39 -4.33 21.92
CA LYS A 48 6.11 -5.75 21.66
C LYS A 48 5.03 -5.97 20.60
N THR A 49 3.95 -5.19 20.65
CA THR A 49 2.88 -5.32 19.63
C THR A 49 3.30 -4.72 18.30
N LYS A 50 4.13 -3.68 18.27
CA LYS A 50 4.76 -3.18 17.04
C LYS A 50 5.62 -4.25 16.39
N GLU A 51 6.49 -4.91 17.17
CA GLU A 51 7.31 -6.02 16.69
C GLU A 51 6.46 -7.16 16.15
N THR A 52 5.37 -7.52 16.83
CA THR A 52 4.43 -8.53 16.36
C THR A 52 3.82 -8.15 15.01
N VAL A 53 3.39 -6.89 14.85
CA VAL A 53 2.82 -6.40 13.58
C VAL A 53 3.87 -6.40 12.46
N ILE A 54 5.10 -5.97 12.74
CA ILE A 54 6.23 -6.03 11.80
C ILE A 54 6.45 -7.48 11.35
N ASN A 55 6.50 -8.43 12.28
CA ASN A 55 6.68 -9.84 11.98
C ASN A 55 5.53 -10.41 11.13
N ASN A 56 4.28 -10.07 11.44
CA ASN A 56 3.13 -10.50 10.66
C ASN A 56 3.19 -9.99 9.21
N ILE A 57 3.50 -8.70 9.02
CA ILE A 57 3.64 -8.10 7.68
C ILE A 57 4.80 -8.77 6.94
N TYR A 58 5.97 -8.86 7.58
CA TYR A 58 7.15 -9.50 7.03
C TYR A 58 6.86 -10.94 6.55
N CYS A 59 6.25 -11.77 7.41
CA CYS A 59 5.95 -13.16 7.07
C CYS A 59 5.00 -13.26 5.88
N LEU A 60 3.94 -12.45 5.82
CA LEU A 60 3.00 -12.46 4.71
C LEU A 60 3.64 -12.02 3.40
N LEU A 61 4.37 -10.90 3.41
CA LEU A 61 5.07 -10.41 2.22
C LEU A 61 6.10 -11.43 1.74
N ARG A 62 6.93 -11.95 2.65
CA ARG A 62 7.94 -12.94 2.33
C ARG A 62 7.33 -14.18 1.68
N ASN A 63 6.29 -14.75 2.28
CA ASN A 63 5.67 -15.97 1.78
C ASN A 63 5.16 -15.80 0.34
N TYR A 64 4.58 -14.66 0.00
CA TYR A 64 4.13 -14.40 -1.37
C TYR A 64 5.29 -14.08 -2.32
N LEU A 65 6.28 -13.30 -1.87
CA LEU A 65 7.42 -12.92 -2.71
C LEU A 65 8.31 -14.11 -3.08
N ILE A 66 8.38 -15.16 -2.26
CA ILE A 66 9.14 -16.39 -2.58
C ILE A 66 8.30 -17.47 -3.26
N CYS A 67 7.00 -17.25 -3.45
CA CYS A 67 6.11 -18.23 -4.08
C CYS A 67 6.21 -18.13 -5.61
N ASP A 68 6.57 -19.20 -6.29
CA ASP A 68 6.76 -19.22 -7.75
C ASP A 68 5.47 -18.94 -8.53
N GLU A 69 4.30 -19.22 -7.94
CA GLU A 69 3.00 -18.97 -8.55
C GLU A 69 2.53 -17.50 -8.46
N ILE A 70 3.25 -16.64 -7.73
CA ILE A 70 2.91 -15.21 -7.55
C ILE A 70 3.99 -14.36 -8.21
N ASP A 71 3.58 -13.46 -9.10
CA ASP A 71 4.48 -12.52 -9.77
C ASP A 71 4.43 -11.12 -9.14
N ILE A 72 3.27 -10.74 -8.63
CA ILE A 72 3.00 -9.41 -8.07
C ILE A 72 2.44 -9.54 -6.66
N VAL A 73 2.97 -8.77 -5.72
CA VAL A 73 2.40 -8.60 -4.38
C VAL A 73 1.96 -7.16 -4.22
N VAL A 74 0.67 -6.92 -3.96
CA VAL A 74 0.13 -5.57 -3.72
C VAL A 74 -0.10 -5.35 -2.24
N PHE A 75 0.42 -4.22 -1.74
CA PHE A 75 0.44 -3.88 -0.33
C PHE A 75 -0.02 -2.43 -0.10
N PRO A 76 -1.33 -2.18 0.10
CA PRO A 76 -1.80 -0.88 0.52
C PRO A 76 -1.41 -0.62 1.97
N TYR A 77 -0.68 0.47 2.19
CA TYR A 77 -0.17 0.80 3.52
C TYR A 77 -0.29 2.30 3.81
N ALA A 78 -0.32 2.66 5.08
CA ALA A 78 -0.31 4.05 5.53
C ALA A 78 1.02 4.36 6.24
N TRP A 79 1.68 5.45 5.85
CA TRP A 79 3.01 5.79 6.37
C TRP A 79 3.03 6.81 7.52
N HIS A 80 1.89 7.37 7.89
CA HIS A 80 1.84 8.36 8.97
C HIS A 80 2.18 7.76 10.35
N GLY A 81 2.74 8.59 11.22
CA GLY A 81 3.24 8.16 12.53
C GLY A 81 4.43 7.18 12.39
N ASP A 82 4.51 6.19 13.24
CA ASP A 82 5.60 5.19 13.28
C ASP A 82 5.56 4.19 12.09
N ARG A 83 4.51 4.23 11.28
CA ARG A 83 4.27 3.20 10.26
C ARG A 83 5.29 3.22 9.13
N LYS A 84 5.84 4.40 8.77
CA LYS A 84 6.91 4.44 7.77
C LYS A 84 8.15 3.70 8.26
N ALA A 85 8.54 3.91 9.52
CA ALA A 85 9.67 3.19 10.11
C ALA A 85 9.41 1.68 10.20
N MET A 86 8.18 1.27 10.54
CA MET A 86 7.80 -0.16 10.53
C MET A 86 7.90 -0.75 9.10
N TYR A 87 7.44 0.00 8.09
CA TYR A 87 7.58 -0.38 6.68
C TYR A 87 9.05 -0.58 6.31
N ASP A 88 9.90 0.41 6.61
CA ASP A 88 11.33 0.35 6.31
C ASP A 88 11.99 -0.88 6.95
N THR A 89 11.68 -1.15 8.22
CA THR A 89 12.16 -2.34 8.92
C THR A 89 11.76 -3.64 8.22
N VAL A 90 10.52 -3.74 7.72
CA VAL A 90 10.05 -4.91 6.97
C VAL A 90 10.82 -5.07 5.65
N ILE A 91 10.97 -3.98 4.88
CA ILE A 91 11.68 -4.01 3.59
C ILE A 91 13.16 -4.34 3.77
N GLU A 92 13.84 -3.72 4.74
CA GLU A 92 15.23 -4.00 5.05
C GLU A 92 15.43 -5.48 5.44
N ARG A 93 14.51 -6.03 6.25
CA ARG A 93 14.56 -7.44 6.65
C ARG A 93 14.35 -8.38 5.47
N LEU A 94 13.38 -8.12 4.59
CA LEU A 94 13.17 -8.91 3.37
C LEU A 94 14.45 -8.95 2.52
N LYS A 95 15.08 -7.78 2.30
CA LYS A 95 16.33 -7.65 1.54
C LYS A 95 17.49 -8.37 2.22
N SER A 96 17.64 -8.24 3.55
CA SER A 96 18.70 -8.90 4.31
C SER A 96 18.59 -10.42 4.32
N ASP A 97 17.37 -10.94 4.24
CA ASP A 97 17.08 -12.38 4.16
C ASP A 97 17.19 -12.93 2.72
N GLY A 98 17.68 -12.11 1.78
CA GLY A 98 17.93 -12.51 0.39
C GLY A 98 16.66 -12.66 -0.47
N VAL A 99 15.55 -12.05 -0.07
CA VAL A 99 14.33 -12.04 -0.89
C VAL A 99 14.52 -11.05 -2.04
N GLU A 100 14.46 -11.55 -3.27
CA GLU A 100 14.64 -10.74 -4.48
C GLU A 100 13.29 -10.22 -4.98
N PHE A 101 13.16 -8.90 -5.06
CA PHE A 101 11.98 -8.22 -5.59
C PHE A 101 12.30 -6.80 -6.04
N GLU A 102 11.51 -6.29 -6.95
CA GLU A 102 11.50 -4.88 -7.33
C GLU A 102 10.42 -4.16 -6.52
N GLU A 103 10.79 -3.04 -5.89
CA GLU A 103 9.91 -2.24 -5.04
C GLU A 103 9.33 -1.07 -5.83
N ASN A 104 8.01 -1.08 -6.06
CA ASN A 104 7.27 -0.04 -6.75
C ASN A 104 6.37 0.69 -5.77
N ILE A 105 6.63 1.97 -5.52
CA ILE A 105 5.89 2.77 -4.55
C ILE A 105 5.05 3.82 -5.28
N TYR A 106 3.74 3.78 -5.06
CA TYR A 106 2.77 4.72 -5.61
C TYR A 106 2.08 5.50 -4.50
N ILE A 107 2.10 6.83 -4.61
CA ILE A 107 1.39 7.72 -3.69
C ILE A 107 0.11 8.18 -4.36
N LEU A 108 -1.04 7.73 -3.85
CA LEU A 108 -2.33 8.22 -4.32
C LEU A 108 -2.64 9.59 -3.71
N LYS A 109 -3.10 10.51 -4.53
CA LYS A 109 -3.62 11.83 -4.12
C LYS A 109 -4.99 12.07 -4.75
N CYS A 110 -5.79 12.93 -4.13
CA CYS A 110 -7.00 13.50 -4.73
C CYS A 110 -7.26 14.88 -4.15
N ALA A 111 -8.15 15.64 -4.77
CA ALA A 111 -8.63 16.91 -4.22
C ALA A 111 -9.20 16.69 -2.81
N LYS A 112 -9.04 17.71 -1.96
CA LYS A 112 -9.48 17.65 -0.54
C LYS A 112 -10.96 17.33 -0.40
N GLU A 113 -11.77 17.98 -1.22
CA GLU A 113 -13.23 17.83 -1.24
C GLU A 113 -13.61 16.40 -1.62
N GLU A 114 -12.93 15.84 -2.61
CA GLU A 114 -13.15 14.46 -3.04
C GLU A 114 -12.72 13.45 -1.97
N ASN A 115 -11.62 13.70 -1.27
CA ASN A 115 -11.18 12.84 -0.16
C ASN A 115 -12.23 12.81 0.96
N ILE A 116 -12.77 13.98 1.32
CA ILE A 116 -13.83 14.12 2.32
C ILE A 116 -15.10 13.40 1.85
N ARG A 117 -15.50 13.59 0.58
CA ARG A 117 -16.67 12.92 0.00
C ARG A 117 -16.54 11.38 0.07
N ARG A 118 -15.36 10.84 -0.29
CA ARG A 118 -15.08 9.40 -0.21
C ARG A 118 -15.13 8.89 1.22
N ALA A 119 -14.59 9.66 2.17
CA ALA A 119 -14.59 9.29 3.58
C ALA A 119 -16.03 9.26 4.17
N HIS A 120 -16.91 10.16 3.75
CA HIS A 120 -18.33 10.12 4.09
C HIS A 120 -19.03 8.90 3.48
N ALA A 121 -18.75 8.60 2.21
CA ALA A 121 -19.33 7.44 1.54
C ALA A 121 -18.91 6.11 2.21
N ASP A 122 -17.72 6.06 2.83
CA ASP A 122 -17.24 4.95 3.66
C ASP A 122 -17.91 4.90 5.06
N GLY A 123 -18.85 5.79 5.36
CA GLY A 123 -19.57 5.84 6.65
C GLY A 123 -18.70 6.32 7.82
N ARG A 124 -17.63 7.08 7.57
CA ARG A 124 -16.75 7.57 8.64
C ARG A 124 -17.39 8.78 9.34
N GLU A 125 -17.22 8.82 10.66
CA GLU A 125 -17.65 9.97 11.47
C GLU A 125 -16.85 11.23 11.15
N GLU A 126 -17.48 12.40 11.22
CA GLU A 126 -16.89 13.72 10.94
C GLU A 126 -15.59 13.98 11.72
N SER A 127 -15.59 13.64 13.01
CA SER A 127 -14.42 13.77 13.89
C SER A 127 -13.23 12.96 13.40
N ARG A 128 -13.49 11.77 12.86
CA ARG A 128 -12.46 10.89 12.28
C ARG A 128 -11.96 11.40 10.94
N ILE A 129 -12.86 11.97 10.12
CA ILE A 129 -12.51 12.58 8.83
C ILE A 129 -11.60 13.78 9.07
N LYS A 130 -12.00 14.73 9.93
CA LYS A 130 -11.22 15.91 10.27
C LYS A 130 -9.82 15.56 10.75
N ARG A 131 -9.73 14.68 11.75
CA ARG A 131 -8.44 14.23 12.27
C ARG A 131 -7.59 13.54 11.21
N GLY A 132 -8.19 12.70 10.36
CA GLY A 132 -7.50 12.03 9.26
C GLY A 132 -6.92 13.02 8.26
N MET A 133 -7.68 14.04 7.88
CA MET A 133 -7.23 15.11 6.98
C MET A 133 -6.06 15.90 7.58
N GLU A 134 -6.20 16.36 8.81
CA GLU A 134 -5.14 17.13 9.50
C GLU A 134 -3.82 16.35 9.60
N MET A 135 -3.89 15.03 9.85
CA MET A 135 -2.70 14.20 10.06
C MET A 135 -2.06 13.66 8.78
N THR A 136 -2.83 13.47 7.70
CA THR A 136 -2.35 12.67 6.59
C THR A 136 -2.41 13.33 5.22
N PHE A 137 -3.19 14.41 5.05
CA PHE A 137 -3.47 14.95 3.71
C PHE A 137 -2.20 15.48 3.02
N SER A 138 -1.40 16.29 3.71
CA SER A 138 -0.13 16.84 3.19
C SER A 138 1.11 16.03 3.63
N PHE A 139 0.91 14.96 4.41
CA PHE A 139 2.02 14.16 4.94
C PHE A 139 2.91 13.60 3.83
N TYR A 140 2.32 13.25 2.71
CA TYR A 140 3.01 12.59 1.60
C TYR A 140 3.72 13.55 0.64
N ASP A 141 3.51 14.86 0.74
CA ASP A 141 4.08 15.88 -0.18
C ASP A 141 5.62 15.96 -0.12
N LYS A 142 6.22 15.46 0.96
CA LYS A 142 7.67 15.43 1.17
C LYS A 142 8.40 14.28 0.48
N TYR A 143 7.67 13.34 -0.11
CA TYR A 143 8.26 12.15 -0.73
C TYR A 143 8.31 12.30 -2.25
N GLU A 144 9.39 11.81 -2.86
CA GLU A 144 9.65 11.90 -4.32
C GLU A 144 9.32 10.59 -5.06
N TYR A 145 8.27 9.90 -4.62
CA TYR A 145 7.77 8.71 -5.31
C TYR A 145 6.75 9.08 -6.40
N ARG A 146 6.37 8.12 -7.23
CA ARG A 146 5.35 8.29 -8.25
C ARG A 146 4.00 8.67 -7.62
N PHE A 147 3.48 9.85 -7.98
CA PHE A 147 2.15 10.31 -7.59
C PHE A 147 1.12 9.97 -8.66
N ILE A 148 -0.05 9.49 -8.22
CA ILE A 148 -1.22 9.31 -9.08
C ILE A 148 -2.35 10.18 -8.55
N GLU A 149 -2.82 11.11 -9.39
CA GLU A 149 -3.94 12.00 -9.09
C GLU A 149 -5.26 11.28 -9.37
N THR A 150 -6.01 10.96 -8.35
CA THR A 150 -7.18 10.08 -8.43
C THR A 150 -8.52 10.78 -8.32
N THR A 151 -8.57 12.14 -8.32
CA THR A 151 -9.81 12.91 -8.11
C THR A 151 -10.93 12.49 -9.06
N ASN A 152 -10.60 12.31 -10.34
CA ASN A 152 -11.55 11.97 -11.39
C ASN A 152 -11.39 10.54 -11.92
N MET A 153 -10.73 9.67 -11.16
CA MET A 153 -10.48 8.28 -11.55
C MET A 153 -11.28 7.31 -10.69
N THR A 154 -11.74 6.23 -11.31
CA THR A 154 -12.26 5.08 -10.57
C THR A 154 -11.11 4.24 -10.01
N PRO A 155 -11.35 3.41 -8.98
CA PRO A 155 -10.32 2.50 -8.47
C PRO A 155 -9.74 1.56 -9.54
N GLU A 156 -10.58 1.15 -10.51
CA GLU A 156 -10.21 0.29 -11.64
C GLU A 156 -9.23 1.01 -12.56
N GLN A 157 -9.49 2.27 -12.89
CA GLN A 157 -8.60 3.09 -13.74
C GLN A 157 -7.23 3.32 -13.07
N VAL A 158 -7.23 3.58 -11.73
CA VAL A 158 -5.98 3.71 -10.97
C VAL A 158 -5.21 2.38 -10.96
N ALA A 159 -5.92 1.26 -10.79
CA ALA A 159 -5.32 -0.06 -10.81
C ALA A 159 -4.71 -0.39 -12.18
N GLU A 160 -5.43 -0.06 -13.28
CA GLU A 160 -4.95 -0.24 -14.67
C GLU A 160 -3.68 0.58 -14.92
N GLU A 161 -3.64 1.85 -14.51
CA GLU A 161 -2.45 2.71 -14.69
C GLU A 161 -1.23 2.12 -13.99
N ILE A 162 -1.37 1.71 -12.70
CA ILE A 162 -0.28 1.11 -11.94
C ILE A 162 0.19 -0.21 -12.59
N LEU A 163 -0.75 -1.09 -12.94
CA LEU A 163 -0.41 -2.39 -13.54
C LEU A 163 0.24 -2.23 -14.91
N TYR A 164 -0.17 -1.25 -15.70
CA TYR A 164 0.45 -0.96 -16.98
C TYR A 164 1.91 -0.52 -16.81
N GLU A 165 2.20 0.43 -15.90
CA GLU A 165 3.56 0.90 -15.63
C GLU A 165 4.47 -0.26 -15.17
N VAL A 166 3.99 -1.10 -14.24
CA VAL A 166 4.77 -2.23 -13.72
C VAL A 166 5.03 -3.29 -14.79
N LYS A 167 4.05 -3.60 -15.65
CA LYS A 167 4.22 -4.58 -16.74
C LYS A 167 5.19 -4.08 -17.81
N SER A 168 5.11 -2.81 -18.20
CA SER A 168 6.03 -2.21 -19.18
C SER A 168 7.47 -2.29 -18.67
N SER A 169 7.71 -2.04 -17.38
CA SER A 169 9.06 -2.17 -16.79
C SER A 169 9.59 -3.61 -16.82
N LEU A 170 8.69 -4.62 -16.71
CA LEU A 170 9.09 -6.03 -16.80
C LEU A 170 9.45 -6.45 -18.23
N GLU A 171 8.77 -5.93 -19.23
CA GLU A 171 9.04 -6.20 -20.65
C GLU A 171 10.38 -5.61 -21.07
N ASP A 172 10.64 -4.34 -20.71
CA ASP A 172 11.91 -3.65 -20.96
C ASP A 172 13.12 -4.33 -20.28
N ALA A 173 12.92 -4.98 -19.13
CA ALA A 173 13.97 -5.71 -18.41
C ALA A 173 14.30 -7.08 -19.04
N ASN A 174 13.36 -7.69 -19.77
CA ASN A 174 13.55 -8.98 -20.45
C ASN A 174 14.16 -8.84 -21.86
N GLU A 175 14.20 -7.63 -22.42
CA GLU A 175 14.78 -7.35 -23.74
C GLU A 175 16.28 -6.93 -23.66
N LYS A 176 16.83 -6.80 -22.46
CA LYS A 176 18.25 -6.47 -22.21
C LYS A 176 19.03 -7.67 -21.74
#